data_9e798ef60d6b782dcaf320c03bbafbf7
#
_entry.id   9e798ef60d6b782dcaf320c03bbafbf7
#
_cell.length_a   1.000
_cell.length_b   1.000
_cell.length_c   1.000
_cell.angle_alpha   90.00
_cell.angle_beta   90.00
_cell.angle_gamma   90.00
#
_symmetry.space_group_name_H-M   'P 1'
#
loop_
_entity.id
_entity.type
_entity.pdbx_description
1 polymer ?
#
loop_
_entity_poly.entity_id
_entity_poly.type
_entity_poly.pdbx_seq_one_letter_code
_entity_poly.pdbx_strand_id
1 'polypeptide(L)'
;IAQVATISANDDKEIGEKIAEAMEKVGKDGVITVEESKTAETFLETVEGMQFDRGYLSPYFVTNSESMDAEMEDPYILIHDKKISNMKDLLPLLEKVVQTGKPVVIIAEDIEGEALATLVVNKLRGTFKVLAVKAPGFGDRRKAMLEDIAVLTGATVISEDAGYKLENANLDYLGTSKRVVSDKDNTTIVDGGGSADAIKARIKEIKVQVEKTTSDYDREKLQER
;
A
#
# COMPACT_ATOMS: atom_id res chain seq x y z
N ILE A 1 -0.97 16.96 -24.03
CA ILE A 1 -0.29 16.62 -22.77
C ILE A 1 1.17 17.07 -22.85
N ALA A 2 1.98 16.62 -23.84
CA ALA A 2 3.41 16.95 -23.92
C ALA A 2 3.68 18.45 -23.86
N GLN A 3 2.95 19.28 -24.57
CA GLN A 3 3.13 20.74 -24.58
C GLN A 3 2.86 21.37 -23.21
N VAL A 4 1.78 20.95 -22.53
CA VAL A 4 1.46 21.46 -21.19
C VAL A 4 2.51 21.00 -20.17
N ALA A 5 2.92 19.74 -20.23
CA ALA A 5 3.97 19.20 -19.38
C ALA A 5 5.33 19.88 -19.60
N THR A 6 5.69 20.19 -20.86
CA THR A 6 6.90 20.93 -21.21
C THR A 6 6.88 22.34 -20.60
N ILE A 7 5.78 23.06 -20.71
CA ILE A 7 5.63 24.40 -20.08
C ILE A 7 5.77 24.29 -18.56
N SER A 8 5.12 23.33 -17.94
CA SER A 8 5.21 23.09 -16.49
C SER A 8 6.61 22.69 -16.02
N ALA A 9 7.38 22.06 -16.89
CA ALA A 9 8.78 21.68 -16.68
C ALA A 9 9.78 22.78 -17.10
N ASN A 10 9.36 24.04 -17.11
CA ASN A 10 10.18 25.17 -17.46
C ASN A 10 10.79 25.07 -18.89
N ASP A 11 9.98 24.70 -19.84
CA ASP A 11 10.30 24.46 -21.27
C ASP A 11 11.27 23.29 -21.54
N ASP A 12 11.42 22.39 -20.57
CA ASP A 12 12.16 21.15 -20.77
C ASP A 12 11.32 20.14 -21.56
N LYS A 13 11.69 19.96 -22.83
CA LYS A 13 10.96 19.06 -23.74
C LYS A 13 11.17 17.58 -23.40
N GLU A 14 12.32 17.19 -22.90
CA GLU A 14 12.60 15.80 -22.53
C GLU A 14 11.68 15.37 -21.38
N ILE A 15 11.56 16.20 -20.35
CA ILE A 15 10.62 15.95 -19.25
C ILE A 15 9.17 15.94 -19.76
N GLY A 16 8.80 16.90 -20.61
CA GLY A 16 7.46 16.99 -21.19
C GLY A 16 7.06 15.76 -22.00
N GLU A 17 7.97 15.22 -22.78
CA GLU A 17 7.78 14.00 -23.58
C GLU A 17 7.69 12.75 -22.69
N LYS A 18 8.53 12.63 -21.65
CA LYS A 18 8.47 11.56 -20.66
C LYS A 18 7.15 11.52 -19.91
N ILE A 19 6.63 12.67 -19.49
CA ILE A 19 5.32 12.75 -18.82
C ILE A 19 4.20 12.36 -19.80
N ALA A 20 4.25 12.76 -21.05
CA ALA A 20 3.27 12.37 -22.04
C ALA A 20 3.29 10.86 -22.31
N GLU A 21 4.47 10.25 -22.41
CA GLU A 21 4.63 8.80 -22.55
C GLU A 21 4.07 8.07 -21.32
N ALA A 22 4.33 8.58 -20.12
CA ALA A 22 3.78 8.03 -18.89
C ALA A 22 2.26 8.04 -18.90
N MET A 23 1.64 9.17 -19.25
CA MET A 23 0.18 9.31 -19.35
C MET A 23 -0.43 8.37 -20.40
N GLU A 24 0.25 8.12 -21.50
CA GLU A 24 -0.20 7.17 -22.51
C GLU A 24 -0.19 5.74 -21.99
N LYS A 25 0.86 5.36 -21.24
CA LYS A 25 1.02 4.01 -20.66
C LYS A 25 0.04 3.72 -19.54
N VAL A 26 -0.14 4.66 -18.60
CA VAL A 26 -0.99 4.45 -17.41
C VAL A 26 -2.46 4.81 -17.64
N GLY A 27 -2.76 5.57 -18.69
CA GLY A 27 -4.11 6.03 -18.99
C GLY A 27 -4.57 7.16 -18.06
N LYS A 28 -5.87 7.48 -18.13
CA LYS A 28 -6.47 8.60 -17.38
C LYS A 28 -6.61 8.34 -15.89
N ASP A 29 -6.67 7.07 -15.52
CA ASP A 29 -6.90 6.62 -14.13
C ASP A 29 -5.57 6.24 -13.43
N GLY A 30 -4.44 6.32 -14.12
CA GLY A 30 -3.13 5.98 -13.58
C GLY A 30 -2.51 7.12 -12.77
N VAL A 31 -1.66 6.75 -11.82
CA VAL A 31 -0.88 7.68 -11.00
C VAL A 31 0.52 7.84 -11.57
N ILE A 32 0.98 9.09 -11.70
CA ILE A 32 2.35 9.41 -12.09
C ILE A 32 3.04 10.06 -10.90
N THR A 33 4.14 9.46 -10.47
CA THR A 33 5.02 10.02 -9.43
C THR A 33 6.36 10.40 -10.05
N VAL A 34 7.00 11.40 -9.47
CA VAL A 34 8.34 11.85 -9.86
C VAL A 34 9.27 11.63 -8.68
N GLU A 35 10.33 10.89 -8.90
CA GLU A 35 11.34 10.59 -7.89
C GLU A 35 12.73 10.95 -8.42
N GLU A 36 13.66 11.22 -7.52
CA GLU A 36 15.05 11.46 -7.89
C GLU A 36 15.73 10.16 -8.32
N SER A 37 16.30 10.16 -9.52
CA SER A 37 17.05 9.01 -10.02
C SER A 37 18.39 8.87 -9.28
N LYS A 38 18.74 7.63 -8.96
CA LYS A 38 20.08 7.29 -8.45
C LYS A 38 21.16 7.31 -9.53
N THR A 39 20.75 7.47 -10.80
CA THR A 39 21.63 7.60 -11.96
C THR A 39 21.48 9.00 -12.57
N ALA A 40 22.39 9.36 -13.47
CA ALA A 40 22.32 10.64 -14.19
C ALA A 40 21.25 10.67 -15.31
N GLU A 41 20.55 9.57 -15.53
CA GLU A 41 19.58 9.43 -16.60
C GLU A 41 18.16 9.55 -16.11
N THR A 42 17.32 10.23 -16.90
CA THR A 42 15.86 10.27 -16.69
C THR A 42 15.23 9.09 -17.42
N PHE A 43 14.56 8.21 -16.69
CA PHE A 43 13.87 7.08 -17.27
C PHE A 43 12.44 6.97 -16.75
N LEU A 44 11.61 6.24 -17.49
CA LEU A 44 10.22 5.95 -17.14
C LEU A 44 10.11 4.47 -16.76
N GLU A 45 9.65 4.23 -15.54
CA GLU A 45 9.27 2.89 -15.09
C GLU A 45 7.76 2.83 -14.92
N THR A 46 7.12 1.79 -15.43
CA THR A 46 5.69 1.55 -15.26
C THR A 46 5.50 0.31 -14.41
N VAL A 47 4.74 0.44 -13.34
CA VAL A 47 4.42 -0.65 -12.43
C VAL A 47 2.91 -0.74 -12.24
N GLU A 48 2.41 -1.94 -12.05
CA GLU A 48 1.04 -2.17 -11.62
C GLU A 48 1.00 -2.18 -10.10
N GLY A 49 0.00 -1.54 -9.51
CA GLY A 49 -0.08 -1.50 -8.07
C GLY A 49 -1.08 -0.47 -7.56
N MET A 50 -0.87 -0.02 -6.34
CA MET A 50 -1.72 0.92 -5.65
C MET A 50 -0.88 1.83 -4.75
N GLN A 51 -1.25 3.11 -4.68
CA GLN A 51 -0.71 4.04 -3.70
C GLN A 51 -1.83 4.61 -2.85
N PHE A 52 -1.60 4.76 -1.55
CA PHE A 52 -2.53 5.42 -0.66
C PHE A 52 -1.82 6.38 0.31
N ASP A 53 -2.57 7.36 0.79
CA ASP A 53 -2.11 8.50 1.58
C ASP A 53 -1.98 8.16 3.09
N ARG A 54 -1.20 7.15 3.42
CA ARG A 54 -0.75 6.83 4.78
C ARG A 54 0.63 6.22 4.70
N GLY A 55 1.50 6.68 5.57
CA GLY A 55 2.86 6.20 5.68
C GLY A 55 3.09 5.29 6.89
N TYR A 56 4.35 5.03 7.16
CA TYR A 56 4.76 4.19 8.29
C TYR A 56 4.36 4.82 9.64
N LEU A 57 4.05 3.96 10.60
CA LEU A 57 3.65 4.39 11.95
C LEU A 57 4.82 4.87 12.82
N SER A 58 6.07 4.59 12.42
CA SER A 58 7.25 5.04 13.12
C SER A 58 8.42 5.22 12.15
N PRO A 59 9.22 6.29 12.28
CA PRO A 59 10.43 6.48 11.48
C PRO A 59 11.49 5.39 11.73
N TYR A 60 11.37 4.62 12.80
CA TYR A 60 12.24 3.48 13.05
C TYR A 60 12.04 2.30 12.08
N PHE A 61 10.97 2.30 11.28
CA PHE A 61 10.76 1.34 10.20
C PHE A 61 11.57 1.67 8.94
N VAL A 62 12.13 2.87 8.82
CA VAL A 62 12.95 3.30 7.68
C VAL A 62 14.07 2.30 7.40
N THR A 63 14.23 1.93 6.15
CA THR A 63 15.30 1.05 5.64
C THR A 63 16.36 1.82 4.87
N ASN A 64 16.00 2.97 4.28
CA ASN A 64 16.89 3.89 3.60
C ASN A 64 16.86 5.26 4.30
N SER A 65 17.93 5.58 5.02
CA SER A 65 18.03 6.83 5.79
C SER A 65 18.23 8.08 4.92
N GLU A 66 18.66 7.94 3.68
CA GLU A 66 18.84 9.08 2.77
C GLU A 66 17.51 9.57 2.21
N SER A 67 16.67 8.65 1.75
CA SER A 67 15.33 8.95 1.24
C SER A 67 14.25 8.96 2.32
N MET A 68 14.56 8.49 3.54
CA MET A 68 13.63 8.36 4.66
C MET A 68 12.41 7.50 4.31
N ASP A 69 12.61 6.45 3.55
CA ASP A 69 11.59 5.46 3.21
C ASP A 69 11.88 4.08 3.80
N ALA A 70 10.83 3.28 3.88
CA ALA A 70 10.88 1.88 4.24
C ALA A 70 10.52 1.05 3.02
N GLU A 71 11.42 0.19 2.58
CA GLU A 71 11.25 -0.68 1.42
C GLU A 71 11.27 -2.15 1.86
N MET A 72 10.25 -2.90 1.44
CA MET A 72 10.13 -4.33 1.70
C MET A 72 10.04 -5.08 0.37
N GLU A 73 10.96 -6.00 0.15
CA GLU A 73 11.02 -6.87 -1.02
C GLU A 73 10.29 -8.18 -0.75
N ASP A 74 9.38 -8.57 -1.65
CA ASP A 74 8.59 -9.80 -1.58
C ASP A 74 7.91 -10.04 -0.21
N PRO A 75 7.24 -9.03 0.36
CA PRO A 75 6.67 -9.14 1.69
C PRO A 75 5.36 -9.91 1.71
N TYR A 76 5.03 -10.48 2.88
CA TYR A 76 3.64 -10.77 3.24
C TYR A 76 2.92 -9.49 3.63
N ILE A 77 1.63 -9.43 3.35
CA ILE A 77 0.76 -8.29 3.68
C ILE A 77 -0.37 -8.76 4.59
N LEU A 78 -0.38 -8.24 5.81
CA LEU A 78 -1.41 -8.47 6.81
C LEU A 78 -2.34 -7.26 6.85
N ILE A 79 -3.64 -7.49 6.69
CA ILE A 79 -4.66 -6.44 6.70
C ILE A 79 -5.64 -6.71 7.85
N HIS A 80 -5.78 -5.73 8.74
CA HIS A 80 -6.68 -5.79 9.89
C HIS A 80 -7.49 -4.51 9.99
N ASP A 81 -8.78 -4.62 10.27
CA ASP A 81 -9.72 -3.48 10.26
C ASP A 81 -9.82 -2.74 11.60
N LYS A 82 -9.13 -3.21 12.62
CA LYS A 82 -9.12 -2.60 13.96
C LYS A 82 -7.72 -2.23 14.42
N LYS A 83 -7.66 -1.59 15.58
CA LYS A 83 -6.39 -1.26 16.23
C LYS A 83 -5.73 -2.52 16.80
N ILE A 84 -4.40 -2.56 16.74
CA ILE A 84 -3.57 -3.58 17.37
C ILE A 84 -2.77 -2.91 18.49
N SER A 85 -3.08 -3.24 19.72
CA SER A 85 -2.35 -2.75 20.90
C SER A 85 -1.67 -3.86 21.69
N ASN A 86 -2.11 -5.11 21.51
CA ASN A 86 -1.62 -6.28 22.23
C ASN A 86 -0.85 -7.22 21.30
N MET A 87 0.43 -7.45 21.61
CA MET A 87 1.27 -8.38 20.84
C MET A 87 0.83 -9.83 20.90
N LYS A 88 0.10 -10.24 21.95
CA LYS A 88 -0.37 -11.62 22.08
C LYS A 88 -1.25 -12.07 20.92
N ASP A 89 -2.05 -11.15 20.36
CA ASP A 89 -2.94 -11.46 19.25
C ASP A 89 -2.19 -11.60 17.92
N LEU A 90 -1.07 -10.89 17.81
CA LEU A 90 -0.25 -10.85 16.59
C LEU A 90 0.86 -11.89 16.58
N LEU A 91 1.35 -12.27 17.77
CA LEU A 91 2.54 -13.12 17.93
C LEU A 91 2.45 -14.47 17.20
N PRO A 92 1.34 -15.24 17.28
CA PRO A 92 1.25 -16.53 16.59
C PRO A 92 1.44 -16.43 15.06
N LEU A 93 0.95 -15.37 14.47
CA LEU A 93 1.09 -15.11 13.03
C LEU A 93 2.52 -14.69 12.69
N LEU A 94 3.10 -13.79 13.48
CA LEU A 94 4.47 -13.32 13.27
C LEU A 94 5.49 -14.44 13.39
N GLU A 95 5.30 -15.39 14.31
CA GLU A 95 6.17 -16.57 14.44
C GLU A 95 6.17 -17.40 13.15
N LYS A 96 5.00 -17.59 12.54
CA LYS A 96 4.90 -18.30 11.26
C LYS A 96 5.58 -17.53 10.12
N VAL A 97 5.44 -16.21 10.08
CA VAL A 97 6.10 -15.36 9.08
C VAL A 97 7.61 -15.39 9.23
N VAL A 98 8.12 -15.29 10.44
CA VAL A 98 9.58 -15.36 10.73
C VAL A 98 10.20 -16.66 10.22
N GLN A 99 9.49 -17.79 10.37
CA GLN A 99 9.94 -19.07 9.85
C GLN A 99 10.12 -19.12 8.33
N THR A 100 9.40 -18.27 7.59
CA THR A 100 9.51 -18.16 6.13
C THR A 100 10.71 -17.32 5.68
N GLY A 101 11.28 -16.52 6.56
CA GLY A 101 12.34 -15.57 6.24
C GLY A 101 11.89 -14.33 5.45
N LYS A 102 10.60 -14.22 5.11
CA LYS A 102 10.07 -13.09 4.36
C LYS A 102 9.73 -11.90 5.27
N PRO A 103 9.82 -10.66 4.74
CA PRO A 103 9.31 -9.47 5.42
C PRO A 103 7.79 -9.53 5.56
N VAL A 104 7.26 -8.75 6.50
CA VAL A 104 5.81 -8.53 6.66
C VAL A 104 5.48 -7.06 6.72
N VAL A 105 4.45 -6.67 5.99
CA VAL A 105 3.81 -5.35 6.06
C VAL A 105 2.47 -5.51 6.77
N ILE A 106 2.27 -4.76 7.83
CA ILE A 106 1.03 -4.79 8.62
C ILE A 106 0.27 -3.50 8.36
N ILE A 107 -0.92 -3.63 7.81
CA ILE A 107 -1.85 -2.52 7.56
C ILE A 107 -3.04 -2.70 8.51
N ALA A 108 -3.17 -1.80 9.46
CA ALA A 108 -4.24 -1.83 10.46
C ALA A 108 -4.82 -0.43 10.67
N GLU A 109 -5.98 -0.34 11.31
CA GLU A 109 -6.54 0.95 11.70
C GLU A 109 -5.53 1.80 12.46
N ASP A 110 -4.85 1.19 13.42
CA ASP A 110 -3.68 1.72 14.09
C ASP A 110 -2.89 0.59 14.75
N ILE A 111 -1.61 0.80 15.04
CA ILE A 111 -0.80 -0.07 15.88
C ILE A 111 -0.16 0.81 16.93
N GLU A 112 -0.47 0.56 18.19
CA GLU A 112 -0.11 1.45 19.28
C GLU A 112 0.43 0.69 20.50
N GLY A 113 1.00 1.42 21.45
CA GLY A 113 1.44 0.90 22.74
C GLY A 113 2.50 -0.18 22.65
N GLU A 114 2.29 -1.27 23.39
CA GLU A 114 3.22 -2.41 23.48
C GLU A 114 3.44 -3.08 22.11
N ALA A 115 2.39 -3.19 21.30
CA ALA A 115 2.49 -3.83 20.00
C ALA A 115 3.45 -3.07 19.07
N LEU A 116 3.30 -1.75 18.96
CA LEU A 116 4.19 -0.93 18.15
C LEU A 116 5.63 -0.96 18.66
N ALA A 117 5.82 -0.80 19.96
CA ALA A 117 7.14 -0.83 20.58
C ALA A 117 7.86 -2.16 20.33
N THR A 118 7.15 -3.27 20.45
CA THR A 118 7.70 -4.61 20.22
C THR A 118 8.11 -4.81 18.76
N LEU A 119 7.29 -4.37 17.81
CA LEU A 119 7.62 -4.44 16.39
C LEU A 119 8.87 -3.62 16.05
N VAL A 120 8.97 -2.40 16.56
CA VAL A 120 10.13 -1.53 16.38
C VAL A 120 11.40 -2.16 16.95
N VAL A 121 11.36 -2.66 18.19
CA VAL A 121 12.51 -3.28 18.84
C VAL A 121 13.00 -4.50 18.07
N ASN A 122 12.11 -5.38 17.62
CA ASN A 122 12.49 -6.56 16.85
C ASN A 122 13.05 -6.21 15.47
N LYS A 123 12.51 -5.19 14.82
CA LYS A 123 13.09 -4.65 13.57
C LYS A 123 14.51 -4.13 13.80
N LEU A 124 14.72 -3.34 14.84
CA LEU A 124 16.04 -2.78 15.15
C LEU A 124 17.06 -3.85 15.55
N ARG A 125 16.62 -4.93 16.20
CA ARG A 125 17.45 -6.10 16.51
C ARG A 125 17.73 -7.00 15.30
N GLY A 126 17.07 -6.76 14.17
CA GLY A 126 17.21 -7.60 12.98
C GLY A 126 16.56 -8.98 13.12
N THR A 127 15.68 -9.19 14.10
CA THR A 127 14.99 -10.46 14.32
C THR A 127 14.07 -10.79 13.15
N PHE A 128 13.37 -9.80 12.63
CA PHE A 128 12.59 -9.89 11.38
C PHE A 128 12.40 -8.52 10.76
N LYS A 129 12.12 -8.51 9.45
CA LYS A 129 11.82 -7.30 8.71
C LYS A 129 10.32 -7.03 8.78
N VAL A 130 9.94 -5.91 9.37
CA VAL A 130 8.55 -5.50 9.53
C VAL A 130 8.35 -4.04 9.17
N LEU A 131 7.22 -3.75 8.59
CA LEU A 131 6.73 -2.41 8.33
C LEU A 131 5.28 -2.33 8.81
N ALA A 132 4.98 -1.38 9.67
CA ALA A 132 3.63 -1.11 10.13
C ALA A 132 3.13 0.20 9.56
N VAL A 133 1.96 0.15 8.91
CA VAL A 133 1.33 1.26 8.20
C VAL A 133 -0.10 1.42 8.69
N LYS A 134 -0.54 2.67 8.82
CA LYS A 134 -1.91 2.99 9.15
C LYS A 134 -2.83 2.79 7.94
N ALA A 135 -4.01 2.20 8.16
CA ALA A 135 -5.01 2.03 7.12
C ALA A 135 -5.52 3.39 6.61
N PRO A 136 -5.74 3.55 5.29
CA PRO A 136 -6.26 4.78 4.72
C PRO A 136 -7.75 4.96 5.00
N GLY A 137 -8.22 6.21 4.98
CA GLY A 137 -9.63 6.56 5.16
C GLY A 137 -10.15 6.43 6.58
N PHE A 138 -11.47 6.53 6.72
CA PHE A 138 -12.20 6.46 7.99
C PHE A 138 -13.52 5.71 7.79
N GLY A 139 -14.02 5.05 8.85
CA GLY A 139 -15.32 4.39 8.85
C GLY A 139 -15.48 3.36 7.72
N ASP A 140 -16.62 3.38 7.06
CA ASP A 140 -16.94 2.44 5.98
C ASP A 140 -16.03 2.62 4.76
N ARG A 141 -15.54 3.84 4.52
CA ARG A 141 -14.57 4.10 3.46
C ARG A 141 -13.25 3.38 3.74
N ARG A 142 -12.79 3.36 4.99
CA ARG A 142 -11.60 2.59 5.38
C ARG A 142 -11.80 1.10 5.12
N LYS A 143 -12.96 0.55 5.47
CA LYS A 143 -13.29 -0.87 5.19
C LYS A 143 -13.22 -1.16 3.69
N ALA A 144 -13.78 -0.27 2.87
CA ALA A 144 -13.76 -0.41 1.42
C ALA A 144 -12.34 -0.32 0.85
N MET A 145 -11.50 0.58 1.36
CA MET A 145 -10.10 0.71 0.93
C MET A 145 -9.25 -0.47 1.38
N LEU A 146 -9.48 -1.03 2.56
CA LEU A 146 -8.83 -2.26 3.00
C LEU A 146 -9.20 -3.45 2.11
N GLU A 147 -10.44 -3.55 1.67
CA GLU A 147 -10.86 -4.55 0.68
C GLU A 147 -10.17 -4.34 -0.68
N ASP A 148 -9.98 -3.11 -1.13
CA ASP A 148 -9.23 -2.83 -2.36
C ASP A 148 -7.78 -3.36 -2.26
N ILE A 149 -7.12 -3.11 -1.14
CA ILE A 149 -5.77 -3.60 -0.87
C ILE A 149 -5.75 -5.13 -0.79
N ALA A 150 -6.75 -5.74 -0.15
CA ALA A 150 -6.89 -7.18 -0.05
C ALA A 150 -7.05 -7.84 -1.43
N VAL A 151 -7.90 -7.30 -2.29
CA VAL A 151 -8.09 -7.79 -3.66
C VAL A 151 -6.80 -7.67 -4.47
N LEU A 152 -6.10 -6.55 -4.36
CA LEU A 152 -4.84 -6.31 -5.07
C LEU A 152 -3.76 -7.32 -4.67
N THR A 153 -3.65 -7.63 -3.39
CA THR A 153 -2.57 -8.44 -2.82
C THR A 153 -2.91 -9.91 -2.65
N GLY A 154 -4.18 -10.28 -2.83
CA GLY A 154 -4.67 -11.63 -2.57
C GLY A 154 -4.83 -11.94 -1.07
N ALA A 155 -4.87 -10.91 -0.23
CA ALA A 155 -5.09 -11.04 1.21
C ALA A 155 -6.57 -11.23 1.54
N THR A 156 -6.82 -11.69 2.77
CA THR A 156 -8.14 -11.63 3.41
C THR A 156 -8.07 -10.58 4.52
N VAL A 157 -8.99 -9.63 4.51
CA VAL A 157 -9.11 -8.67 5.61
C VAL A 157 -9.51 -9.44 6.88
N ILE A 158 -8.66 -9.36 7.90
CA ILE A 158 -8.95 -9.96 9.19
C ILE A 158 -9.88 -9.02 9.95
N SER A 159 -11.17 -9.33 9.90
CA SER A 159 -12.27 -8.57 10.51
C SER A 159 -13.08 -9.46 11.42
N GLU A 160 -13.28 -9.04 12.65
CA GLU A 160 -14.16 -9.75 13.60
C GLU A 160 -15.60 -9.76 13.13
N ASP A 161 -16.04 -8.69 12.46
CA ASP A 161 -17.39 -8.59 11.88
C ASP A 161 -17.62 -9.65 10.78
N ALA A 162 -16.56 -10.07 10.10
CA ALA A 162 -16.57 -11.15 9.12
C ALA A 162 -16.26 -12.54 9.72
N GLY A 163 -16.10 -12.61 11.04
CA GLY A 163 -15.83 -13.87 11.75
C GLY A 163 -14.35 -14.25 11.85
N TYR A 164 -13.43 -13.38 11.45
CA TYR A 164 -11.99 -13.61 11.54
C TYR A 164 -11.40 -12.97 12.80
N LYS A 165 -10.51 -13.69 13.46
CA LYS A 165 -9.76 -13.18 14.61
C LYS A 165 -8.27 -13.20 14.30
N LEU A 166 -7.56 -12.13 14.70
CA LEU A 166 -6.14 -11.98 14.46
C LEU A 166 -5.32 -13.12 15.09
N GLU A 167 -5.66 -13.54 16.29
CA GLU A 167 -5.02 -14.62 17.04
C GLU A 167 -5.13 -16.00 16.36
N ASN A 168 -6.15 -16.20 15.51
CA ASN A 168 -6.40 -17.42 14.76
C ASN A 168 -5.94 -17.35 13.29
N ALA A 169 -5.34 -16.23 12.89
CA ALA A 169 -4.87 -16.03 11.53
C ALA A 169 -3.69 -16.95 11.20
N ASN A 170 -3.59 -17.33 9.95
CA ASN A 170 -2.47 -18.09 9.40
C ASN A 170 -1.97 -17.45 8.10
N LEU A 171 -0.95 -18.04 7.49
CA LEU A 171 -0.34 -17.51 6.27
C LEU A 171 -1.31 -17.40 5.08
N ASP A 172 -2.38 -18.20 5.06
CA ASP A 172 -3.36 -18.19 3.96
C ASP A 172 -4.19 -16.89 3.94
N TYR A 173 -4.27 -16.16 5.06
CA TYR A 173 -4.92 -14.85 5.13
C TYR A 173 -4.02 -13.70 4.67
N LEU A 174 -2.72 -13.95 4.52
CA LEU A 174 -1.77 -12.93 4.12
C LEU A 174 -1.75 -12.77 2.60
N GLY A 175 -1.71 -11.51 2.16
CA GLY A 175 -1.41 -11.18 0.78
C GLY A 175 0.08 -11.15 0.50
N THR A 176 0.42 -10.96 -0.75
CA THR A 176 1.78 -10.83 -1.24
C THR A 176 1.89 -9.68 -2.23
N SER A 177 3.07 -9.12 -2.37
CA SER A 177 3.42 -8.22 -3.44
C SER A 177 4.90 -8.36 -3.79
N LYS A 178 5.32 -7.81 -4.93
CA LYS A 178 6.72 -7.78 -5.29
C LYS A 178 7.51 -6.83 -4.39
N ARG A 179 6.94 -5.68 -4.09
CA ARG A 179 7.58 -4.64 -3.28
C ARG A 179 6.55 -3.75 -2.61
N VAL A 180 6.86 -3.26 -1.42
CA VAL A 180 6.13 -2.18 -0.74
C VAL A 180 7.11 -1.11 -0.35
N VAL A 181 6.80 0.13 -0.69
CA VAL A 181 7.58 1.32 -0.29
C VAL A 181 6.68 2.26 0.50
N SER A 182 7.14 2.68 1.67
CA SER A 182 6.40 3.60 2.52
C SER A 182 7.30 4.73 3.01
N ASP A 183 6.86 5.95 2.82
CA ASP A 183 7.41 7.13 3.47
C ASP A 183 6.51 7.58 4.64
N LYS A 184 6.73 8.78 5.16
CA LYS A 184 5.91 9.32 6.26
C LYS A 184 4.45 9.60 5.87
N ASP A 185 4.17 9.83 4.59
CA ASP A 185 2.89 10.32 4.08
C ASP A 185 2.15 9.28 3.21
N ASN A 186 2.89 8.45 2.48
CA ASN A 186 2.34 7.55 1.47
C ASN A 186 2.89 6.13 1.59
N THR A 187 2.10 5.18 1.10
CA THR A 187 2.53 3.78 0.91
C THR A 187 2.15 3.32 -0.49
N THR A 188 3.12 2.74 -1.18
CA THR A 188 2.96 2.19 -2.53
C THR A 188 3.15 0.67 -2.49
N ILE A 189 2.18 -0.07 -2.99
CA ILE A 189 2.23 -1.52 -3.17
C ILE A 189 2.45 -1.79 -4.65
N VAL A 190 3.54 -2.47 -4.98
CA VAL A 190 3.93 -2.78 -6.36
C VAL A 190 3.68 -4.25 -6.65
N ASP A 191 2.99 -4.54 -7.76
CA ASP A 191 2.72 -5.90 -8.26
C ASP A 191 2.15 -6.82 -7.17
N GLY A 192 0.92 -6.56 -6.76
CA GLY A 192 0.20 -7.38 -5.78
C GLY A 192 -0.07 -8.81 -6.29
N GLY A 193 -0.07 -9.78 -5.37
CA GLY A 193 -0.28 -11.20 -5.67
C GLY A 193 -1.74 -11.60 -5.91
N GLY A 194 -2.69 -10.65 -5.94
CA GLY A 194 -4.09 -10.90 -6.24
C GLY A 194 -4.31 -11.35 -7.69
N SER A 195 -5.42 -12.08 -7.94
CA SER A 195 -5.74 -12.50 -9.30
C SER A 195 -6.19 -11.32 -10.16
N ALA A 196 -5.78 -11.32 -11.44
CA ALA A 196 -6.19 -10.28 -12.40
C ALA A 196 -7.73 -10.19 -12.55
N ASP A 197 -8.42 -11.32 -12.50
CA ASP A 197 -9.88 -11.38 -12.60
C ASP A 197 -10.57 -10.73 -11.39
N ALA A 198 -10.07 -10.98 -10.17
CA ALA A 198 -10.58 -10.35 -8.95
C ALA A 198 -10.36 -8.83 -8.97
N ILE A 199 -9.18 -8.38 -9.40
CA ILE A 199 -8.86 -6.96 -9.53
C ILE A 199 -9.78 -6.27 -10.56
N LYS A 200 -9.98 -6.88 -11.73
CA LYS A 200 -10.91 -6.37 -12.76
C LYS A 200 -12.35 -6.30 -12.26
N ALA A 201 -12.80 -7.32 -11.54
CA ALA A 201 -14.13 -7.35 -10.94
C ALA A 201 -14.31 -6.22 -9.93
N ARG A 202 -13.29 -5.98 -9.09
CA ARG A 202 -13.31 -4.88 -8.11
C ARG A 202 -13.34 -3.50 -8.78
N ILE A 203 -12.55 -3.27 -9.80
CA ILE A 203 -12.56 -2.03 -10.59
C ILE A 203 -13.95 -1.79 -11.19
N LYS A 204 -14.56 -2.82 -11.75
CA LYS A 204 -15.91 -2.73 -12.32
C LYS A 204 -16.96 -2.37 -11.27
N GLU A 205 -16.88 -2.97 -10.09
CA GLU A 205 -17.76 -2.67 -8.96
C GLU A 205 -17.66 -1.20 -8.55
N ILE A 206 -16.43 -0.66 -8.40
CA ILE A 206 -16.19 0.74 -8.05
C ILE A 206 -16.74 1.67 -9.13
N LYS A 207 -16.52 1.36 -10.42
CA LYS A 207 -17.07 2.16 -11.55
C LYS A 207 -18.59 2.22 -11.52
N VAL A 208 -19.26 1.12 -11.22
CA VAL A 208 -20.73 1.10 -11.04
C VAL A 208 -21.17 1.95 -9.86
N GLN A 209 -20.41 1.97 -8.75
CA GLN A 209 -20.70 2.84 -7.62
C GLN A 209 -20.54 4.33 -7.99
N VAL A 210 -19.50 4.69 -8.74
CA VAL A 210 -19.30 6.06 -9.26
C VAL A 210 -20.50 6.53 -10.08
N GLU A 211 -21.02 5.66 -10.96
CA GLU A 211 -22.18 5.97 -11.81
C GLU A 211 -23.49 6.12 -11.02
N LYS A 212 -23.66 5.32 -9.96
CA LYS A 212 -24.91 5.28 -9.19
C LYS A 212 -24.99 6.33 -8.09
N THR A 213 -23.87 6.84 -7.59
CA THR A 213 -23.90 7.82 -6.51
C THR A 213 -24.49 9.15 -6.94
N THR A 214 -25.32 9.73 -6.08
CA THR A 214 -25.93 11.05 -6.28
C THR A 214 -25.14 12.17 -5.59
N SER A 215 -24.19 11.83 -4.73
CA SER A 215 -23.33 12.76 -4.02
C SER A 215 -22.05 13.02 -4.84
N ASP A 216 -21.78 14.27 -5.15
CA ASP A 216 -20.56 14.66 -5.86
C ASP A 216 -19.31 14.39 -5.02
N TYR A 217 -19.39 14.59 -3.70
CA TYR A 217 -18.32 14.25 -2.78
C TYR A 217 -18.02 12.75 -2.78
N ASP A 218 -19.04 11.89 -2.68
CA ASP A 218 -18.84 10.44 -2.71
C ASP A 218 -18.31 9.98 -4.06
N ARG A 219 -18.75 10.61 -5.14
CA ARG A 219 -18.26 10.33 -6.50
C ARG A 219 -16.77 10.62 -6.61
N GLU A 220 -16.32 11.78 -6.14
CA GLU A 220 -14.90 12.14 -6.11
C GLU A 220 -14.08 11.11 -5.31
N LYS A 221 -14.56 10.73 -4.14
CA LYS A 221 -13.88 9.76 -3.29
C LYS A 221 -13.87 8.33 -3.84
N LEU A 222 -14.87 7.94 -4.60
CA LEU A 222 -14.89 6.68 -5.33
C LEU A 222 -13.93 6.71 -6.53
N GLN A 223 -13.79 7.85 -7.19
CA GLN A 223 -12.85 8.02 -8.30
C GLN A 223 -11.38 7.99 -7.88
N GLU A 224 -11.07 8.39 -6.63
CA GLU A 224 -9.73 8.29 -6.05
C GLU A 224 -9.29 6.82 -5.83
N ARG A 225 -10.20 5.91 -5.66
CA ARG A 225 -9.95 4.46 -5.48
C ARG A 225 -9.68 3.77 -6.80
#